data_38c77820471e180b1dd7a6fbe6f30ee9
#
_entry.id   38c77820471e180b1dd7a6fbe6f30ee9
#
_cell.length_a   1.000
_cell.length_b   1.000
_cell.length_c   1.000
_cell.angle_alpha   90.00
_cell.angle_beta   90.00
_cell.angle_gamma   90.00
#
_symmetry.space_group_name_H-M   'P 1'
#
loop_
_entity.id
_entity.type
_entity.pdbx_description
1 polymer ?
#
loop_
_entity_poly.entity_id
_entity_poly.type
_entity_poly.pdbx_seq_one_letter_code
_entity_poly.pdbx_strand_id
1 'polypeptide(L)'
;MRTVKKFSIAFAKWVFIACAVGVIGGVVGSLFHMAVNFATGFREGHSWTLYLMPLAGLFIIFSYRVCKVNEETGTNLIISSVRGNIKVPLLMAPLIFLGTVLTHLTGGSAGREGAALQLGGSIGAKAGELLKLDEKDSSLVIMCGMSAVFAALFGTPLTATFFAMEVISVGVIYYVGLVPCIASSLIAYKISLLAGLAPTKFNITGIPRLSLVSVT
;
A
#
# COMPACT_ATOMS: atom_id res chain seq x y z
N MET A 1 7.85 36.71 -13.36
CA MET A 1 7.05 36.62 -12.12
C MET A 1 5.76 35.78 -12.25
N ARG A 2 4.93 35.90 -13.29
CA ARG A 2 3.71 35.12 -13.44
C ARG A 2 3.94 33.58 -13.52
N THR A 3 5.01 33.15 -14.16
CA THR A 3 5.35 31.70 -14.33
C THR A 3 5.78 31.07 -13.00
N VAL A 4 6.62 31.75 -12.21
CA VAL A 4 7.06 31.27 -10.88
C VAL A 4 5.87 31.13 -9.94
N LYS A 5 4.98 32.12 -9.91
CA LYS A 5 3.77 32.07 -9.08
C LYS A 5 2.85 30.90 -9.43
N LYS A 6 2.66 30.62 -10.72
CA LYS A 6 1.88 29.46 -11.17
C LYS A 6 2.51 28.12 -10.74
N PHE A 7 3.83 28.01 -10.86
CA PHE A 7 4.56 26.83 -10.43
C PHE A 7 4.46 26.60 -8.91
N SER A 8 4.64 27.66 -8.11
CA SER A 8 4.52 27.58 -6.65
C SER A 8 3.12 27.17 -6.20
N ILE A 9 2.07 27.66 -6.86
CA ILE A 9 0.68 27.27 -6.56
C ILE A 9 0.44 25.80 -6.92
N ALA A 10 0.89 25.36 -8.08
CA ALA A 10 0.77 23.95 -8.48
C ALA A 10 1.53 23.04 -7.53
N PHE A 11 2.74 23.38 -7.12
CA PHE A 11 3.53 22.65 -6.16
C PHE A 11 2.82 22.54 -4.80
N ALA A 12 2.34 23.67 -4.27
CA ALA A 12 1.60 23.69 -3.00
C ALA A 12 0.33 22.83 -3.05
N LYS A 13 -0.44 22.89 -4.16
CA LYS A 13 -1.60 22.03 -4.40
C LYS A 13 -1.22 20.56 -4.30
N TRP A 14 -0.14 20.15 -4.97
CA TRP A 14 0.29 18.76 -5.01
C TRP A 14 0.80 18.25 -3.66
N VAL A 15 1.55 19.08 -2.94
CA VAL A 15 1.99 18.74 -1.57
C VAL A 15 0.78 18.60 -0.66
N PHE A 16 -0.21 19.47 -0.75
CA PHE A 16 -1.42 19.39 0.07
C PHE A 16 -2.22 18.11 -0.21
N ILE A 17 -2.44 17.76 -1.49
CA ILE A 17 -3.14 16.53 -1.87
C ILE A 17 -2.37 15.30 -1.38
N ALA A 18 -1.05 15.26 -1.57
CA ALA A 18 -0.19 14.18 -1.11
C ALA A 18 -0.22 14.03 0.42
N CYS A 19 -0.22 15.15 1.15
CA CYS A 19 -0.37 15.14 2.61
C CYS A 19 -1.71 14.54 3.05
N ALA A 20 -2.82 14.95 2.43
CA ALA A 20 -4.15 14.43 2.75
C ALA A 20 -4.25 12.92 2.49
N VAL A 21 -3.76 12.46 1.32
CA VAL A 21 -3.68 11.03 0.98
C VAL A 21 -2.74 10.30 1.93
N GLY A 22 -1.61 10.92 2.31
CA GLY A 22 -0.67 10.39 3.29
C GLY A 22 -1.29 10.17 4.66
N VAL A 23 -2.15 11.10 5.12
CA VAL A 23 -2.89 10.95 6.39
C VAL A 23 -3.84 9.75 6.31
N ILE A 24 -4.68 9.69 5.27
CA ILE A 24 -5.66 8.60 5.11
C ILE A 24 -4.93 7.25 4.97
N GLY A 25 -3.93 7.19 4.07
CA GLY A 25 -3.14 5.98 3.84
C GLY A 25 -2.35 5.56 5.09
N GLY A 26 -1.85 6.52 5.86
CA GLY A 26 -1.16 6.28 7.12
C GLY A 26 -2.07 5.65 8.18
N VAL A 27 -3.28 6.17 8.35
CA VAL A 27 -4.28 5.60 9.29
C VAL A 27 -4.68 4.20 8.85
N VAL A 28 -5.09 4.04 7.59
CA VAL A 28 -5.56 2.75 7.07
C VAL A 28 -4.43 1.72 7.06
N GLY A 29 -3.21 2.10 6.65
CA GLY A 29 -2.04 1.23 6.66
C GLY A 29 -1.64 0.80 8.07
N SER A 30 -1.73 1.70 9.06
CA SER A 30 -1.47 1.38 10.46
C SER A 30 -2.51 0.41 11.02
N LEU A 31 -3.79 0.63 10.74
CA LEU A 31 -4.86 -0.30 11.13
C LEU A 31 -4.67 -1.68 10.50
N PHE A 32 -4.28 -1.71 9.22
CA PHE A 32 -3.99 -2.94 8.51
C PHE A 32 -2.81 -3.70 9.14
N HIS A 33 -1.72 -2.99 9.47
CA HIS A 33 -0.57 -3.56 10.16
C HIS A 33 -0.99 -4.18 11.51
N MET A 34 -1.73 -3.43 12.33
CA MET A 34 -2.19 -3.90 13.63
C MET A 34 -3.09 -5.13 13.51
N ALA A 35 -4.03 -5.13 12.56
CA ALA A 35 -4.95 -6.24 12.33
C ALA A 35 -4.23 -7.52 11.88
N VAL A 36 -3.26 -7.41 10.96
CA VAL A 36 -2.47 -8.54 10.50
C VAL A 36 -1.57 -9.09 11.61
N ASN A 37 -0.92 -8.22 12.39
CA ASN A 37 -0.10 -8.65 13.52
C ASN A 37 -0.94 -9.33 14.61
N PHE A 38 -2.12 -8.80 14.91
CA PHE A 38 -3.06 -9.42 15.83
C PHE A 38 -3.49 -10.81 15.34
N ALA A 39 -3.89 -10.93 14.07
CA ALA A 39 -4.31 -12.19 13.47
C ALA A 39 -3.18 -13.24 13.51
N THR A 40 -1.95 -12.84 13.20
CA THR A 40 -0.77 -13.71 13.24
C THR A 40 -0.45 -14.14 14.67
N GLY A 41 -0.41 -13.20 15.61
CA GLY A 41 -0.16 -13.52 17.03
C GLY A 41 -1.25 -14.41 17.65
N PHE A 42 -2.52 -14.18 17.30
CA PHE A 42 -3.61 -15.05 17.74
C PHE A 42 -3.44 -16.47 17.22
N ARG A 43 -3.11 -16.63 15.93
CA ARG A 43 -2.85 -17.93 15.30
C ARG A 43 -1.70 -18.69 15.98
N GLU A 44 -0.61 -18.00 16.32
CA GLU A 44 0.56 -18.61 17.00
C GLU A 44 0.18 -19.25 18.32
N GLY A 45 -0.77 -18.64 19.06
CA GLY A 45 -1.31 -19.21 20.30
C GLY A 45 -2.42 -20.26 20.11
N HIS A 46 -2.98 -20.37 18.88
CA HIS A 46 -4.19 -21.17 18.62
C HIS A 46 -4.07 -21.96 17.32
N SER A 47 -3.28 -23.03 17.32
CA SER A 47 -3.01 -23.87 16.14
C SER A 47 -4.27 -24.45 15.46
N TRP A 48 -5.39 -24.56 16.18
CA TRP A 48 -6.67 -25.03 15.64
C TRP A 48 -7.23 -24.11 14.53
N THR A 49 -6.83 -22.82 14.49
CA THR A 49 -7.24 -21.87 13.46
C THR A 49 -6.87 -22.33 12.04
N LEU A 50 -5.84 -23.17 11.88
CA LEU A 50 -5.45 -23.76 10.60
C LEU A 50 -6.59 -24.59 9.95
N TYR A 51 -7.40 -25.26 10.75
CA TYR A 51 -8.55 -26.04 10.24
C TYR A 51 -9.67 -25.15 9.68
N LEU A 52 -9.68 -23.86 10.01
CA LEU A 52 -10.64 -22.89 9.47
C LEU A 52 -10.24 -22.33 8.10
N MET A 53 -9.06 -22.66 7.58
CA MET A 53 -8.57 -22.14 6.28
C MET A 53 -9.57 -22.36 5.12
N PRO A 54 -10.19 -23.55 4.92
CA PRO A 54 -11.18 -23.72 3.86
C PRO A 54 -12.41 -22.82 4.02
N LEU A 55 -12.88 -22.62 5.27
CA LEU A 55 -14.00 -21.74 5.56
C LEU A 55 -13.66 -20.26 5.29
N ALA A 56 -12.46 -19.83 5.68
CA ALA A 56 -11.97 -18.50 5.40
C ALA A 56 -11.87 -18.25 3.88
N GLY A 57 -11.36 -19.22 3.12
CA GLY A 57 -11.31 -19.15 1.65
C GLY A 57 -12.70 -19.01 1.02
N LEU A 58 -13.66 -19.83 1.44
CA LEU A 58 -15.05 -19.74 0.99
C LEU A 58 -15.67 -18.38 1.34
N PHE A 59 -15.43 -17.87 2.54
CA PHE A 59 -15.93 -16.57 2.96
C PHE A 59 -15.33 -15.42 2.12
N ILE A 60 -14.03 -15.47 1.81
CA ILE A 60 -13.36 -14.48 0.96
C ILE A 60 -13.99 -14.49 -0.44
N ILE A 61 -14.12 -15.67 -1.09
CA ILE A 61 -14.73 -15.80 -2.42
C ILE A 61 -16.17 -15.30 -2.41
N PHE A 62 -16.95 -15.68 -1.39
CA PHE A 62 -18.33 -15.22 -1.23
C PHE A 62 -18.40 -13.69 -1.11
N SER A 63 -17.53 -13.09 -0.31
CA SER A 63 -17.47 -11.63 -0.12
C SER A 63 -17.19 -10.90 -1.43
N TYR A 64 -16.24 -11.38 -2.23
CA TYR A 64 -15.94 -10.82 -3.55
C TYR A 64 -17.13 -10.93 -4.51
N ARG A 65 -17.82 -12.08 -4.53
CA ARG A 65 -19.02 -12.28 -5.37
C ARG A 65 -20.18 -11.37 -4.98
N VAL A 66 -20.45 -11.25 -3.69
CA VAL A 66 -21.53 -10.36 -3.19
C VAL A 66 -21.24 -8.90 -3.53
N CYS A 67 -19.99 -8.48 -3.39
CA CYS A 67 -19.56 -7.13 -3.75
C CYS A 67 -19.41 -6.90 -5.26
N LYS A 68 -19.63 -7.93 -6.09
CA LYS A 68 -19.47 -7.88 -7.57
C LYS A 68 -18.11 -7.33 -8.00
N VAL A 69 -17.07 -7.60 -7.23
CA VAL A 69 -15.69 -7.28 -7.57
C VAL A 69 -15.09 -8.51 -8.26
N ASN A 70 -14.66 -8.35 -9.53
CA ASN A 70 -14.12 -9.46 -10.30
C ASN A 70 -12.85 -10.02 -9.67
N GLU A 71 -12.70 -11.35 -9.64
CA GLU A 71 -11.58 -12.07 -9.04
C GLU A 71 -10.22 -11.79 -9.74
N GLU A 72 -10.27 -11.35 -11.00
CA GLU A 72 -9.07 -11.00 -11.79
C GLU A 72 -8.44 -9.66 -11.42
N THR A 73 -8.95 -8.99 -10.39
CA THR A 73 -8.65 -7.59 -10.11
C THR A 73 -7.40 -7.34 -9.27
N GLY A 74 -6.71 -8.28 -8.73
CA GLY A 74 -5.51 -8.14 -7.89
C GLY A 74 -4.64 -6.87 -8.07
N THR A 75 -3.38 -6.95 -7.76
CA THR A 75 -2.40 -5.85 -7.91
C THR A 75 -2.32 -5.32 -9.35
N ASN A 76 -2.56 -6.20 -10.34
CA ASN A 76 -2.56 -5.83 -11.75
C ASN A 76 -3.62 -4.78 -12.11
N LEU A 77 -4.78 -4.78 -11.44
CA LEU A 77 -5.79 -3.74 -11.64
C LEU A 77 -5.27 -2.36 -11.25
N ILE A 78 -4.58 -2.26 -10.10
CA ILE A 78 -4.00 -1.00 -9.65
C ILE A 78 -2.93 -0.52 -10.63
N ILE A 79 -2.05 -1.41 -11.06
CA ILE A 79 -1.02 -1.09 -12.05
C ILE A 79 -1.65 -0.61 -13.36
N SER A 80 -2.67 -1.31 -13.83
CA SER A 80 -3.41 -0.95 -15.05
C SER A 80 -4.17 0.37 -14.90
N SER A 81 -4.69 0.67 -13.70
CA SER A 81 -5.39 1.94 -13.45
C SER A 81 -4.45 3.15 -13.51
N VAL A 82 -3.20 2.99 -13.09
CA VAL A 82 -2.19 4.05 -13.22
C VAL A 82 -1.78 4.25 -14.68
N ARG A 83 -1.72 3.17 -15.47
CA ARG A 83 -1.32 3.20 -16.89
C ARG A 83 -2.43 3.64 -17.84
N GLY A 84 -3.67 3.27 -17.59
CA GLY A 84 -4.75 3.34 -18.55
C GLY A 84 -6.11 3.75 -18.02
N ASN A 85 -6.18 4.47 -16.91
CA ASN A 85 -7.42 5.01 -16.32
C ASN A 85 -8.55 3.98 -16.11
N ILE A 86 -8.20 2.75 -15.76
CA ILE A 86 -9.18 1.74 -15.37
C ILE A 86 -9.71 2.11 -13.97
N LYS A 87 -11.02 2.15 -13.80
CA LYS A 87 -11.66 2.47 -12.53
C LYS A 87 -11.38 1.37 -11.49
N VAL A 88 -10.89 1.78 -10.34
CA VAL A 88 -10.67 0.89 -9.19
C VAL A 88 -11.89 0.98 -8.26
N PRO A 89 -12.62 -0.12 -8.03
CA PRO A 89 -13.74 -0.11 -7.09
C PRO A 89 -13.24 0.18 -5.66
N LEU A 90 -13.83 1.15 -4.97
CA LEU A 90 -13.47 1.44 -3.57
C LEU A 90 -13.69 0.22 -2.65
N LEU A 91 -14.68 -0.62 -2.96
CA LEU A 91 -14.96 -1.87 -2.22
C LEU A 91 -13.78 -2.84 -2.23
N MET A 92 -12.85 -2.70 -3.15
CA MET A 92 -11.62 -3.50 -3.17
C MET A 92 -10.79 -3.29 -1.91
N ALA A 93 -10.72 -2.06 -1.37
CA ALA A 93 -9.95 -1.78 -0.16
C ALA A 93 -10.40 -2.60 1.07
N PRO A 94 -11.67 -2.58 1.50
CA PRO A 94 -12.11 -3.41 2.62
C PRO A 94 -12.04 -4.92 2.33
N LEU A 95 -12.26 -5.36 1.09
CA LEU A 95 -12.17 -6.78 0.72
C LEU A 95 -10.73 -7.30 0.86
N ILE A 96 -9.75 -6.56 0.35
CA ILE A 96 -8.32 -6.90 0.49
C ILE A 96 -7.90 -6.87 1.95
N PHE A 97 -8.35 -5.87 2.70
CA PHE A 97 -8.07 -5.77 4.13
C PHE A 97 -8.55 -7.03 4.87
N LEU A 98 -9.83 -7.35 4.76
CA LEU A 98 -10.46 -8.50 5.42
C LEU A 98 -9.88 -9.83 4.92
N GLY A 99 -9.73 -9.99 3.61
CA GLY A 99 -9.19 -11.20 3.01
C GLY A 99 -7.77 -11.50 3.49
N THR A 100 -6.91 -10.47 3.56
CA THR A 100 -5.53 -10.64 4.03
C THR A 100 -5.49 -10.97 5.54
N VAL A 101 -6.28 -10.28 6.36
CA VAL A 101 -6.35 -10.55 7.80
C VAL A 101 -6.86 -11.97 8.07
N LEU A 102 -7.92 -12.40 7.38
CA LEU A 102 -8.46 -13.77 7.51
C LEU A 102 -7.43 -14.83 7.05
N THR A 103 -6.72 -14.57 5.97
CA THR A 103 -5.68 -15.49 5.48
C THR A 103 -4.57 -15.66 6.52
N HIS A 104 -4.10 -14.56 7.13
CA HIS A 104 -3.08 -14.63 8.19
C HIS A 104 -3.61 -15.31 9.46
N LEU A 105 -4.88 -15.06 9.82
CA LEU A 105 -5.53 -15.68 10.97
C LEU A 105 -5.59 -17.20 10.86
N THR A 106 -5.81 -17.70 9.64
CA THR A 106 -5.92 -19.15 9.36
C THR A 106 -4.60 -19.77 8.91
N GLY A 107 -3.49 -19.03 8.94
CA GLY A 107 -2.16 -19.55 8.64
C GLY A 107 -1.82 -19.67 7.16
N GLY A 108 -2.61 -19.07 6.29
CA GLY A 108 -2.29 -18.99 4.86
C GLY A 108 -1.08 -18.08 4.63
N SER A 109 -0.23 -18.47 3.68
CA SER A 109 0.95 -17.68 3.27
C SER A 109 0.54 -16.65 2.21
N ALA A 110 0.15 -15.46 2.65
CA ALA A 110 -0.15 -14.34 1.77
C ALA A 110 0.83 -13.20 1.98
N GLY A 111 1.33 -12.63 0.87
CA GLY A 111 2.18 -11.43 0.93
C GLY A 111 1.37 -10.20 1.32
N ARG A 112 1.96 -9.34 2.15
CA ARG A 112 1.35 -8.07 2.57
C ARG A 112 1.62 -6.94 1.59
N GLU A 113 2.62 -7.10 0.73
CA GLU A 113 3.08 -6.09 -0.22
C GLU A 113 2.01 -5.76 -1.26
N GLY A 114 1.49 -6.80 -1.92
CA GLY A 114 0.41 -6.64 -2.91
C GLY A 114 -0.88 -6.09 -2.29
N ALA A 115 -1.22 -6.52 -1.07
CA ALA A 115 -2.36 -6.00 -0.33
C ALA A 115 -2.19 -4.51 -0.01
N ALA A 116 -0.99 -4.08 0.43
CA ALA A 116 -0.69 -2.67 0.69
C ALA A 116 -0.84 -1.80 -0.56
N LEU A 117 -0.35 -2.28 -1.71
CA LEU A 117 -0.50 -1.57 -2.99
C LEU A 117 -1.97 -1.44 -3.41
N GLN A 118 -2.74 -2.52 -3.29
CA GLN A 118 -4.17 -2.52 -3.64
C GLN A 118 -4.98 -1.61 -2.72
N LEU A 119 -4.71 -1.67 -1.42
CA LEU A 119 -5.35 -0.83 -0.42
C LEU A 119 -5.05 0.65 -0.66
N GLY A 120 -3.76 0.98 -0.80
CA GLY A 120 -3.30 2.34 -1.07
C GLY A 120 -3.75 2.87 -2.43
N GLY A 121 -3.66 2.04 -3.47
CA GLY A 121 -4.11 2.38 -4.81
C GLY A 121 -5.62 2.66 -4.87
N SER A 122 -6.44 1.86 -4.17
CA SER A 122 -7.90 2.10 -4.08
C SER A 122 -8.23 3.41 -3.37
N ILE A 123 -7.51 3.75 -2.30
CA ILE A 123 -7.63 5.03 -1.59
C ILE A 123 -7.26 6.19 -2.53
N GLY A 124 -6.12 6.07 -3.22
CA GLY A 124 -5.65 7.08 -4.18
C GLY A 124 -6.62 7.28 -5.34
N ALA A 125 -7.13 6.18 -5.93
CA ALA A 125 -8.10 6.23 -7.00
C ALA A 125 -9.39 6.95 -6.57
N LYS A 126 -9.89 6.65 -5.37
CA LYS A 126 -11.07 7.34 -4.83
C LYS A 126 -10.81 8.81 -4.56
N ALA A 127 -9.63 9.17 -4.05
CA ALA A 127 -9.24 10.56 -3.87
C ALA A 127 -9.18 11.32 -5.21
N GLY A 128 -8.62 10.70 -6.26
CA GLY A 128 -8.61 11.26 -7.61
C GLY A 128 -10.01 11.50 -8.18
N GLU A 129 -10.91 10.54 -8.01
CA GLU A 129 -12.33 10.66 -8.41
C GLU A 129 -13.04 11.80 -7.66
N LEU A 130 -12.89 11.87 -6.33
CA LEU A 130 -13.51 12.92 -5.51
C LEU A 130 -13.02 14.33 -5.86
N LEU A 131 -11.74 14.45 -6.19
CA LEU A 131 -11.12 15.71 -6.60
C LEU A 131 -11.34 16.03 -8.07
N LYS A 132 -12.01 15.13 -8.83
CA LYS A 132 -12.26 15.26 -10.28
C LYS A 132 -10.98 15.56 -11.06
N LEU A 133 -9.92 14.83 -10.74
CA LEU A 133 -8.63 14.98 -11.40
C LEU A 133 -8.65 14.35 -12.81
N ASP A 134 -7.81 14.86 -13.69
CA ASP A 134 -7.58 14.23 -14.98
C ASP A 134 -6.81 12.90 -14.83
N GLU A 135 -6.63 12.17 -15.93
CA GLU A 135 -5.99 10.84 -15.92
C GLU A 135 -4.56 10.86 -15.35
N LYS A 136 -3.77 11.87 -15.73
CA LYS A 136 -2.37 11.99 -15.29
C LYS A 136 -2.28 12.34 -13.82
N ASP A 137 -3.11 13.26 -13.38
CA ASP A 137 -3.20 13.70 -12.00
C ASP A 137 -3.76 12.56 -11.10
N SER A 138 -4.74 11.80 -11.59
CA SER A 138 -5.26 10.61 -10.90
C SER A 138 -4.19 9.54 -10.72
N SER A 139 -3.37 9.28 -11.73
CA SER A 139 -2.25 8.35 -11.64
C SER A 139 -1.25 8.75 -10.54
N LEU A 140 -0.95 10.04 -10.41
CA LEU A 140 -0.09 10.57 -9.33
C LEU A 140 -0.68 10.32 -7.95
N VAL A 141 -1.98 10.56 -7.78
CA VAL A 141 -2.64 10.36 -6.48
C VAL A 141 -2.75 8.89 -6.11
N ILE A 142 -2.94 8.00 -7.09
CA ILE A 142 -2.89 6.54 -6.89
C ILE A 142 -1.50 6.13 -6.37
N MET A 143 -0.42 6.60 -6.99
CA MET A 143 0.95 6.34 -6.53
C MET A 143 1.19 6.89 -5.11
N CYS A 144 0.68 8.07 -4.79
CA CYS A 144 0.74 8.62 -3.43
C CYS A 144 0.05 7.70 -2.41
N GLY A 145 -1.12 7.16 -2.74
CA GLY A 145 -1.84 6.20 -1.90
C GLY A 145 -1.06 4.90 -1.69
N MET A 146 -0.51 4.35 -2.78
CA MET A 146 0.33 3.14 -2.72
C MET A 146 1.54 3.35 -1.81
N SER A 147 2.29 4.45 -2.01
CA SER A 147 3.47 4.76 -1.20
C SER A 147 3.13 5.02 0.27
N ALA A 148 1.99 5.67 0.56
CA ALA A 148 1.53 5.95 1.91
C ALA A 148 1.24 4.67 2.71
N VAL A 149 0.38 3.78 2.18
CA VAL A 149 0.00 2.54 2.87
C VAL A 149 1.21 1.63 3.03
N PHE A 150 2.06 1.53 2.00
CA PHE A 150 3.28 0.73 2.07
C PHE A 150 4.25 1.27 3.13
N ALA A 151 4.44 2.59 3.20
CA ALA A 151 5.30 3.23 4.21
C ALA A 151 4.78 3.01 5.63
N ALA A 152 3.46 3.11 5.84
CA ALA A 152 2.84 2.86 7.14
C ALA A 152 2.98 1.40 7.58
N LEU A 153 2.90 0.45 6.63
CA LEU A 153 2.97 -0.98 6.90
C LEU A 153 4.41 -1.44 7.24
N PHE A 154 5.40 -0.98 6.47
CA PHE A 154 6.78 -1.47 6.59
C PHE A 154 7.73 -0.51 7.32
N GLY A 155 7.33 0.74 7.52
CA GLY A 155 8.17 1.74 8.18
C GLY A 155 9.34 2.23 7.32
N THR A 156 9.23 2.13 5.99
CA THR A 156 10.30 2.45 5.03
C THR A 156 9.84 3.46 3.97
N PRO A 157 9.72 4.77 4.31
CA PRO A 157 9.07 5.76 3.45
C PRO A 157 9.77 5.97 2.11
N LEU A 158 11.10 5.99 2.05
CA LEU A 158 11.83 6.15 0.79
C LEU A 158 11.67 4.92 -0.10
N THR A 159 11.82 3.72 0.45
CA THR A 159 11.60 2.46 -0.28
C THR A 159 10.17 2.40 -0.81
N ALA A 160 9.18 2.78 0.01
CA ALA A 160 7.79 2.83 -0.38
C ALA A 160 7.54 3.76 -1.58
N THR A 161 8.21 4.92 -1.59
CA THR A 161 8.14 5.87 -2.70
C THR A 161 8.68 5.27 -4.00
N PHE A 162 9.91 4.77 -3.97
CA PHE A 162 10.52 4.19 -5.17
C PHE A 162 9.77 2.94 -5.64
N PHE A 163 9.33 2.09 -4.71
CA PHE A 163 8.56 0.90 -5.04
C PHE A 163 7.23 1.24 -5.73
N ALA A 164 6.48 2.23 -5.22
CA ALA A 164 5.23 2.67 -5.83
C ALA A 164 5.43 3.25 -7.24
N MET A 165 6.56 3.88 -7.50
CA MET A 165 6.89 4.44 -8.82
C MET A 165 7.39 3.38 -9.81
N GLU A 166 8.18 2.41 -9.34
CA GLU A 166 8.83 1.39 -10.17
C GLU A 166 7.87 0.24 -10.52
N VAL A 167 6.99 -0.17 -9.60
CA VAL A 167 6.07 -1.29 -9.80
C VAL A 167 5.11 -1.08 -10.98
N ILE A 168 4.86 0.17 -11.33
CA ILE A 168 3.97 0.54 -12.44
C ILE A 168 4.59 0.24 -13.79
N SER A 169 5.88 0.54 -13.96
CA SER A 169 6.58 0.34 -15.21
C SER A 169 8.06 0.10 -14.93
N VAL A 170 8.45 -1.16 -14.91
CA VAL A 170 9.83 -1.57 -14.62
C VAL A 170 10.82 -0.84 -15.55
N GLY A 171 11.83 -0.22 -14.97
CA GLY A 171 12.87 0.52 -15.69
C GLY A 171 12.45 1.93 -16.14
N VAL A 172 11.23 2.39 -15.84
CA VAL A 172 10.76 3.73 -16.19
C VAL A 172 10.24 4.44 -14.93
N ILE A 173 11.04 5.33 -14.38
CA ILE A 173 10.65 6.10 -13.18
C ILE A 173 9.86 7.34 -13.60
N TYR A 174 8.67 7.50 -13.04
CA TYR A 174 7.80 8.66 -13.25
C TYR A 174 8.19 9.80 -12.30
N TYR A 175 9.26 10.53 -12.62
CA TYR A 175 9.87 11.56 -11.75
C TYR A 175 8.93 12.63 -11.23
N VAL A 176 7.83 12.92 -11.95
CA VAL A 176 6.82 13.90 -11.52
C VAL A 176 6.15 13.45 -10.20
N GLY A 177 6.06 12.13 -9.97
CA GLY A 177 5.50 11.55 -8.76
C GLY A 177 6.44 11.56 -7.55
N LEU A 178 7.73 11.85 -7.73
CA LEU A 178 8.73 11.70 -6.66
C LEU A 178 8.39 12.53 -5.43
N VAL A 179 8.20 13.83 -5.58
CA VAL A 179 7.93 14.74 -4.45
C VAL A 179 6.59 14.44 -3.78
N PRO A 180 5.46 14.28 -4.51
CA PRO A 180 4.19 13.89 -3.90
C PRO A 180 4.25 12.55 -3.17
N CYS A 181 4.87 11.52 -3.74
CA CYS A 181 4.99 10.21 -3.11
C CYS A 181 5.87 10.24 -1.86
N ILE A 182 6.99 11.01 -1.86
CA ILE A 182 7.81 11.22 -0.67
C ILE A 182 6.99 11.92 0.43
N ALA A 183 6.28 12.99 0.10
CA ALA A 183 5.46 13.71 1.08
C ALA A 183 4.39 12.80 1.70
N SER A 184 3.68 12.05 0.86
CA SER A 184 2.63 11.11 1.28
C SER A 184 3.20 9.99 2.16
N SER A 185 4.30 9.36 1.76
CA SER A 185 4.94 8.25 2.49
C SER A 185 5.52 8.70 3.83
N LEU A 186 6.14 9.88 3.90
CA LEU A 186 6.69 10.42 5.15
C LEU A 186 5.60 10.72 6.17
N ILE A 187 4.48 11.29 5.73
CA ILE A 187 3.34 11.55 6.61
C ILE A 187 2.73 10.25 7.10
N ALA A 188 2.50 9.29 6.22
CA ALA A 188 1.97 7.99 6.58
C ALA A 188 2.88 7.26 7.58
N TYR A 189 4.19 7.31 7.36
CA TYR A 189 5.18 6.77 8.29
C TYR A 189 5.12 7.45 9.67
N LYS A 190 5.00 8.79 9.71
CA LYS A 190 4.85 9.51 10.98
C LYS A 190 3.59 9.10 11.73
N ILE A 191 2.48 8.88 11.03
CA ILE A 191 1.23 8.40 11.62
C ILE A 191 1.40 6.99 12.19
N SER A 192 2.08 6.08 11.47
CA SER A 192 2.34 4.73 11.97
C SER A 192 3.21 4.75 13.23
N LEU A 193 4.20 5.63 13.31
CA LEU A 193 4.99 5.83 14.54
C LEU A 193 4.14 6.36 15.71
N LEU A 194 3.24 7.31 15.45
CA LEU A 194 2.31 7.81 16.48
C LEU A 194 1.33 6.74 16.95
N ALA A 195 0.99 5.78 16.10
CA ALA A 195 0.20 4.60 16.45
C ALA A 195 1.02 3.52 17.21
N GLY A 196 2.29 3.81 17.52
CA GLY A 196 3.16 2.89 18.27
C GLY A 196 3.74 1.74 17.41
N LEU A 197 3.65 1.82 16.09
CA LEU A 197 4.17 0.79 15.19
C LEU A 197 5.66 1.03 14.93
N ALA A 198 6.48 0.04 15.28
CA ALA A 198 7.90 0.07 14.99
C ALA A 198 8.18 -0.33 13.52
N PRO A 199 9.16 0.30 12.87
CA PRO A 199 9.63 -0.16 11.56
C PRO A 199 10.07 -1.63 11.63
N THR A 200 9.84 -2.38 10.56
CA THR A 200 10.32 -3.77 10.45
C THR A 200 11.85 -3.77 10.51
N LYS A 201 12.40 -4.35 11.59
CA LYS A 201 13.84 -4.47 11.81
C LYS A 201 14.22 -5.92 12.01
N PHE A 202 15.31 -6.33 11.38
CA PHE A 202 15.90 -7.65 11.55
C PHE A 202 17.21 -7.50 12.32
N ASN A 203 17.33 -8.19 13.45
CA ASN A 203 18.59 -8.28 14.19
C ASN A 203 19.43 -9.38 13.52
N ILE A 204 20.35 -8.98 12.67
CA ILE A 204 21.28 -9.92 12.02
C ILE A 204 22.49 -10.08 12.92
N THR A 205 22.62 -11.27 13.51
CA THR A 205 23.79 -11.67 14.29
C THR A 205 24.61 -12.66 13.48
N GLY A 206 25.95 -12.61 13.60
CA GLY A 206 26.82 -13.58 12.92
C GLY A 206 27.01 -13.29 11.43
N ILE A 207 27.15 -12.02 11.04
CA ILE A 207 27.48 -11.67 9.65
C ILE A 207 28.86 -12.29 9.32
N PRO A 208 28.93 -13.23 8.33
CA PRO A 208 30.22 -13.79 7.91
C PRO A 208 31.07 -12.67 7.31
N ARG A 209 32.37 -12.68 7.61
CA ARG A 209 33.30 -11.75 6.97
C ARG A 209 33.33 -12.04 5.46
N LEU A 210 33.06 -11.02 4.66
CA LEU A 210 33.17 -11.11 3.20
C LEU A 210 34.66 -11.45 2.87
N SER A 211 34.89 -12.65 2.37
CA SER A 211 36.17 -13.10 1.82
C SER A 211 35.93 -13.63 0.40
N LEU A 212 36.96 -13.67 -0.42
CA LEU A 212 36.86 -14.23 -1.79
C LEU A 212 36.33 -15.68 -1.77
N VAL A 213 36.59 -16.43 -0.69
CA VAL A 213 36.11 -17.80 -0.51
C VAL A 213 34.64 -17.88 -0.09
N SER A 214 34.04 -16.81 0.47
CA SER A 214 32.62 -16.78 0.86
C SER A 214 31.68 -16.35 -0.27
N VAL A 215 32.23 -16.01 -1.45
CA VAL A 215 31.49 -15.54 -2.63
C VAL A 215 31.46 -16.60 -3.74
N THR A 216 32.27 -17.67 -3.61
CA THR A 216 32.24 -18.85 -4.49
C THR A 216 31.44 -19.97 -3.86
#